data_300b7767ef99dffe550af08c0fcfb185
#
_entry.id   300b7767ef99dffe550af08c0fcfb185
#
_cell.length_a   1.000
_cell.length_b   1.000
_cell.length_c   1.000
_cell.angle_alpha   90.00
_cell.angle_beta   90.00
_cell.angle_gamma   90.00
#
_symmetry.space_group_name_H-M   'P 1'
#
loop_
_entity.id
_entity.type
_entity.pdbx_description
1 polymer ?
#
loop_
_entity_poly.entity_id
_entity_poly.type
_entity_poly.pdbx_seq_one_letter_code
_entity_poly.pdbx_strand_id
1 'polypeptide(L)'
;HRSLRRQRQMCIRDSSTAAAIVLASMGVKVAKHGNKAVSSNCGSADVLEALKININLKANEAEESIKKFNFAFMFAPNYHSAMKHVGPARKKMGKKTIFNLIGPLSSPAQVKRQVIGVFDKKWMKPFAEALKDNGVVHAFIVHSEDGMDEISPFAKTNVVELKDSVIKEFIIDPKILGIDSANKENLKGKNAEYNSEKIIEIFKGKKNEF
;
A
#
# COMPACT_ATOMS: atom_id res chain seq x y z
N HIS A 1 -17.34 -1.29 -17.72
CA HIS A 1 -15.85 -1.43 -17.83
C HIS A 1 -15.10 -0.09 -17.86
N ARG A 2 -15.67 1.00 -18.43
CA ARG A 2 -15.03 2.34 -18.40
C ARG A 2 -15.09 3.01 -17.02
N SER A 3 -16.12 2.73 -16.21
CA SER A 3 -16.26 3.31 -14.87
C SER A 3 -15.19 2.81 -13.88
N LEU A 4 -14.85 1.52 -13.93
CA LEU A 4 -13.81 0.93 -13.09
C LEU A 4 -12.40 1.44 -13.43
N ARG A 5 -12.13 1.83 -14.70
CA ARG A 5 -10.87 2.48 -15.07
C ARG A 5 -10.78 3.92 -14.54
N ARG A 6 -11.91 4.67 -14.48
CA ARG A 6 -11.95 6.02 -13.91
C ARG A 6 -11.78 6.03 -12.40
N GLN A 7 -12.30 5.05 -11.66
CA GLN A 7 -12.09 4.93 -10.21
C GLN A 7 -10.62 4.69 -9.84
N ARG A 8 -9.84 3.99 -10.70
CA ARG A 8 -8.40 3.79 -10.50
C ARG A 8 -7.54 5.06 -10.64
N GLN A 9 -8.02 6.11 -11.27
CA GLN A 9 -7.31 7.40 -11.40
C GLN A 9 -7.43 8.28 -10.15
N MET A 10 -8.24 7.87 -9.17
CA MET A 10 -8.47 8.63 -7.95
C MET A 10 -7.71 8.12 -6.73
N CYS A 11 -6.83 7.13 -6.88
CA CYS A 11 -6.06 6.63 -5.76
C CYS A 11 -5.01 7.65 -5.35
N ILE A 12 -5.04 8.03 -4.10
CA ILE A 12 -3.91 8.58 -3.35
C ILE A 12 -2.93 7.41 -3.18
N ARG A 13 -2.15 7.11 -4.21
CA ARG A 13 -1.34 5.87 -4.23
C ARG A 13 -0.15 5.91 -3.30
N ASP A 14 0.08 7.04 -2.67
CA ASP A 14 1.27 7.30 -1.88
C ASP A 14 0.98 7.51 -0.41
N SER A 15 -0.30 7.45 0.01
CA SER A 15 -0.71 7.52 1.41
C SER A 15 -0.01 6.45 2.26
N SER A 16 0.04 5.21 1.78
CA SER A 16 0.74 4.12 2.46
C SER A 16 2.26 4.32 2.50
N THR A 17 2.85 5.06 1.53
CA THR A 17 4.28 5.41 1.53
C THR A 17 4.56 6.50 2.55
N ALA A 18 3.73 7.55 2.59
CA ALA A 18 3.83 8.61 3.60
C ALA A 18 3.65 8.04 5.02
N ALA A 19 2.61 7.23 5.25
CA ALA A 19 2.37 6.58 6.53
C ALA A 19 3.55 5.69 6.96
N ALA A 20 4.16 4.95 6.03
CA ALA A 20 5.32 4.11 6.31
C ALA A 20 6.53 4.93 6.79
N ILE A 21 6.79 6.10 6.19
CA ILE A 21 7.87 6.99 6.59
C ILE A 21 7.57 7.62 7.98
N VAL A 22 6.32 8.05 8.22
CA VAL A 22 5.91 8.57 9.54
C VAL A 22 6.11 7.51 10.62
N LEU A 23 5.65 6.28 10.41
CA LEU A 23 5.84 5.18 11.37
C LEU A 23 7.32 4.93 11.64
N ALA A 24 8.16 4.94 10.62
CA ALA A 24 9.61 4.79 10.78
C ALA A 24 10.24 5.93 11.60
N SER A 25 9.80 7.16 11.41
CA SER A 25 10.24 8.31 12.20
C SER A 25 9.85 8.21 13.68
N MET A 26 8.77 7.48 13.98
CA MET A 26 8.32 7.18 15.35
C MET A 26 9.05 5.98 15.97
N GLY A 27 10.05 5.41 15.30
CA GLY A 27 10.84 4.27 15.80
C GLY A 27 10.26 2.90 15.44
N VAL A 28 9.18 2.82 14.67
CA VAL A 28 8.62 1.55 14.21
C VAL A 28 9.45 1.02 13.04
N LYS A 29 9.89 -0.23 13.11
CA LYS A 29 10.61 -0.87 11.99
C LYS A 29 9.65 -1.21 10.87
N VAL A 30 9.85 -0.60 9.71
CA VAL A 30 8.98 -0.72 8.53
C VAL A 30 9.76 -1.31 7.35
N ALA A 31 9.31 -2.44 6.85
CA ALA A 31 9.73 -3.02 5.59
C ALA A 31 8.61 -2.89 4.56
N LYS A 32 8.75 -1.96 3.63
CA LYS A 32 7.74 -1.72 2.59
C LYS A 32 8.10 -2.47 1.32
N HIS A 33 7.24 -3.39 0.90
CA HIS A 33 7.39 -4.11 -0.36
C HIS A 33 6.51 -3.48 -1.43
N GLY A 34 7.05 -3.23 -2.61
CA GLY A 34 6.30 -2.56 -3.67
C GLY A 34 6.98 -2.57 -5.03
N ASN A 35 6.33 -1.92 -6.01
CA ASN A 35 6.79 -1.87 -7.39
C ASN A 35 6.58 -0.47 -7.98
N LYS A 36 7.15 -0.25 -9.18
CA LYS A 36 6.81 0.87 -10.06
C LYS A 36 5.40 0.69 -10.63
N ALA A 37 4.83 1.80 -11.09
CA ALA A 37 3.53 1.78 -11.74
C ALA A 37 3.55 0.91 -13.00
N VAL A 38 2.57 -0.01 -13.14
CA VAL A 38 2.38 -0.82 -14.35
C VAL A 38 1.21 -0.31 -15.18
N SER A 39 0.15 0.16 -14.53
CA SER A 39 -1.10 0.60 -15.17
C SER A 39 -1.62 1.93 -14.62
N SER A 40 -0.84 2.62 -13.86
CA SER A 40 -1.14 3.87 -13.17
C SER A 40 -0.10 4.94 -13.44
N ASN A 41 -0.42 6.20 -13.12
CA ASN A 41 0.49 7.32 -13.32
C ASN A 41 1.69 7.30 -12.35
N CYS A 42 1.57 6.62 -11.21
CA CYS A 42 2.61 6.59 -10.19
C CYS A 42 2.48 5.32 -9.34
N GLY A 43 3.58 4.74 -8.90
CA GLY A 43 3.67 3.65 -7.94
C GLY A 43 4.59 4.04 -6.78
N SER A 44 4.55 3.25 -5.70
CA SER A 44 5.34 3.56 -4.49
C SER A 44 6.85 3.68 -4.73
N ALA A 45 7.40 2.89 -5.66
CA ALA A 45 8.80 2.98 -6.04
C ALA A 45 9.11 4.30 -6.74
N ASP A 46 8.22 4.77 -7.63
CA ASP A 46 8.42 6.02 -8.36
C ASP A 46 8.48 7.23 -7.41
N VAL A 47 7.59 7.26 -6.41
CA VAL A 47 7.59 8.32 -5.39
C VAL A 47 8.82 8.28 -4.50
N LEU A 48 9.25 7.09 -4.08
CA LEU A 48 10.46 6.96 -3.27
C LEU A 48 11.71 7.41 -4.03
N GLU A 49 11.81 7.12 -5.33
CA GLU A 49 12.88 7.66 -6.16
C GLU A 49 12.82 9.19 -6.26
N ALA A 50 11.63 9.77 -6.42
CA ALA A 50 11.45 11.23 -6.42
C ALA A 50 11.82 11.87 -5.07
N LEU A 51 11.57 11.17 -3.95
CA LEU A 51 12.03 11.54 -2.60
C LEU A 51 13.53 11.29 -2.39
N LYS A 52 14.29 10.83 -3.41
CA LYS A 52 15.71 10.48 -3.33
C LYS A 52 16.02 9.32 -2.36
N ILE A 53 15.07 8.47 -2.10
CA ILE A 53 15.24 7.25 -1.30
C ILE A 53 15.70 6.12 -2.22
N ASN A 54 16.80 5.43 -1.86
CA ASN A 54 17.30 4.31 -2.63
C ASN A 54 16.33 3.13 -2.60
N ILE A 55 15.79 2.75 -3.74
CA ILE A 55 14.88 1.61 -3.89
C ILE A 55 15.59 0.30 -4.27
N ASN A 56 16.87 0.37 -4.67
CA ASN A 56 17.63 -0.77 -5.20
C ASN A 56 18.49 -1.46 -4.13
N LEU A 57 17.95 -1.57 -2.93
CA LEU A 57 18.64 -2.24 -1.83
C LEU A 57 18.68 -3.76 -2.03
N LYS A 58 19.84 -4.38 -1.79
CA LYS A 58 19.98 -5.82 -1.60
C LYS A 58 19.50 -6.20 -0.19
N ALA A 59 19.33 -7.49 0.07
CA ALA A 59 18.76 -7.96 1.34
C ALA A 59 19.55 -7.48 2.59
N ASN A 60 20.88 -7.57 2.55
CA ASN A 60 21.75 -7.08 3.61
C ASN A 60 21.67 -5.55 3.80
N GLU A 61 21.63 -4.79 2.71
CA GLU A 61 21.50 -3.33 2.73
C GLU A 61 20.14 -2.90 3.27
N ALA A 62 19.07 -3.64 2.94
CA ALA A 62 17.73 -3.41 3.47
C ALA A 62 17.68 -3.66 5.00
N GLU A 63 18.35 -4.72 5.47
CA GLU A 63 18.46 -5.00 6.90
C GLU A 63 19.20 -3.88 7.65
N GLU A 64 20.32 -3.41 7.11
CA GLU A 64 21.06 -2.27 7.68
C GLU A 64 20.26 -0.99 7.67
N SER A 65 19.52 -0.73 6.58
CA SER A 65 18.60 0.43 6.47
C SER A 65 17.52 0.39 7.57
N ILE A 66 16.92 -0.78 7.82
CA ILE A 66 15.95 -0.94 8.91
C ILE A 66 16.60 -0.72 10.28
N LYS A 67 17.83 -1.20 10.50
CA LYS A 67 18.55 -1.00 11.76
C LYS A 67 18.87 0.48 12.00
N LYS A 68 19.25 1.21 10.96
CA LYS A 68 19.71 2.60 11.06
C LYS A 68 18.60 3.63 10.98
N PHE A 69 17.61 3.40 10.12
CA PHE A 69 16.56 4.36 9.76
C PHE A 69 15.15 3.88 10.07
N ASN A 70 14.98 2.69 10.63
CA ASN A 70 13.70 2.02 10.83
C ASN A 70 12.88 1.81 9.54
N PHE A 71 13.47 2.02 8.37
CA PHE A 71 12.79 1.94 7.08
C PHE A 71 13.64 1.23 6.04
N ALA A 72 13.03 0.34 5.27
CA ALA A 72 13.59 -0.14 4.00
C ALA A 72 12.49 -0.35 2.98
N PHE A 73 12.81 -0.05 1.72
CA PHE A 73 11.95 -0.39 0.59
C PHE A 73 12.50 -1.61 -0.13
N MET A 74 11.66 -2.61 -0.31
CA MET A 74 11.97 -3.85 -1.01
C MET A 74 11.33 -3.78 -2.40
N PHE A 75 12.12 -3.43 -3.39
CA PHE A 75 11.67 -3.32 -4.76
C PHE A 75 11.40 -4.71 -5.34
N ALA A 76 10.14 -5.03 -5.62
CA ALA A 76 9.70 -6.37 -6.00
C ALA A 76 10.52 -7.06 -7.11
N PRO A 77 10.97 -6.38 -8.18
CA PRO A 77 11.84 -6.99 -9.19
C PRO A 77 13.18 -7.53 -8.67
N ASN A 78 13.71 -6.95 -7.59
CA ASN A 78 14.99 -7.38 -7.01
C ASN A 78 14.85 -8.65 -6.15
N TYR A 79 13.63 -8.91 -5.65
CA TYR A 79 13.36 -10.04 -4.73
C TYR A 79 12.58 -11.18 -5.37
N HIS A 80 11.96 -10.96 -6.53
CA HIS A 80 11.09 -11.94 -7.20
C HIS A 80 11.52 -12.16 -8.65
N SER A 81 12.67 -12.79 -8.86
CA SER A 81 13.23 -13.03 -10.19
C SER A 81 12.30 -13.80 -11.13
N ALA A 82 11.53 -14.75 -10.60
CA ALA A 82 10.55 -15.52 -11.37
C ALA A 82 9.44 -14.65 -12.01
N MET A 83 9.14 -13.48 -11.41
CA MET A 83 8.14 -12.56 -11.96
C MET A 83 8.54 -11.92 -13.29
N LYS A 84 9.83 -11.94 -13.66
CA LYS A 84 10.31 -11.49 -14.98
C LYS A 84 9.69 -12.28 -16.12
N HIS A 85 9.48 -13.59 -15.91
CA HIS A 85 8.91 -14.48 -16.92
C HIS A 85 7.41 -14.27 -17.15
N VAL A 86 6.67 -13.86 -16.13
CA VAL A 86 5.22 -13.64 -16.22
C VAL A 86 4.85 -12.19 -16.55
N GLY A 87 5.78 -11.26 -16.40
CA GLY A 87 5.56 -9.83 -16.64
C GLY A 87 4.99 -9.50 -18.01
N PRO A 88 5.59 -9.97 -19.11
CA PRO A 88 5.09 -9.74 -20.48
C PRO A 88 3.67 -10.29 -20.69
N ALA A 89 3.38 -11.50 -20.22
CA ALA A 89 2.05 -12.11 -20.32
C ALA A 89 1.00 -11.29 -19.55
N ARG A 90 1.31 -10.84 -18.32
CA ARG A 90 0.42 -9.97 -17.53
C ARG A 90 0.12 -8.64 -18.24
N LYS A 91 1.13 -8.02 -18.85
CA LYS A 91 0.99 -6.78 -19.60
C LYS A 91 0.07 -6.98 -20.81
N LYS A 92 0.27 -8.08 -21.55
CA LYS A 92 -0.55 -8.44 -22.73
C LYS A 92 -2.00 -8.74 -22.37
N MET A 93 -2.26 -9.42 -21.26
CA MET A 93 -3.61 -9.73 -20.80
C MET A 93 -4.41 -8.51 -20.36
N GLY A 94 -3.77 -7.49 -19.80
CA GLY A 94 -4.41 -6.26 -19.33
C GLY A 94 -5.49 -6.46 -18.26
N LYS A 95 -5.60 -7.66 -17.67
CA LYS A 95 -6.61 -8.03 -16.68
C LYS A 95 -6.00 -8.22 -15.30
N LYS A 96 -6.82 -8.10 -14.25
CA LYS A 96 -6.42 -8.50 -12.89
C LYS A 96 -6.31 -10.02 -12.83
N THR A 97 -5.24 -10.51 -12.22
CA THR A 97 -4.94 -11.93 -12.06
C THR A 97 -4.57 -12.21 -10.61
N ILE A 98 -4.33 -13.46 -10.27
CA ILE A 98 -3.82 -13.86 -8.95
C ILE A 98 -2.55 -13.07 -8.56
N PHE A 99 -1.71 -12.69 -9.53
CA PHE A 99 -0.52 -11.89 -9.29
C PHE A 99 -0.78 -10.47 -8.75
N ASN A 100 -2.02 -10.00 -8.79
CA ASN A 100 -2.41 -8.76 -8.13
C ASN A 100 -2.76 -8.96 -6.65
N LEU A 101 -2.91 -10.21 -6.24
CA LEU A 101 -3.28 -10.60 -4.88
C LEU A 101 -2.08 -11.14 -4.09
N ILE A 102 -1.18 -11.90 -4.73
CA ILE A 102 -0.08 -12.57 -4.02
C ILE A 102 1.04 -11.64 -3.55
N GLY A 103 1.13 -10.41 -4.08
CA GLY A 103 2.19 -9.45 -3.72
C GLY A 103 2.33 -9.27 -2.19
N PRO A 104 1.26 -8.92 -1.48
CA PRO A 104 1.30 -8.77 -0.02
C PRO A 104 1.60 -10.06 0.75
N LEU A 105 1.26 -11.22 0.17
CA LEU A 105 1.50 -12.54 0.77
C LEU A 105 2.94 -13.02 0.58
N SER A 106 3.68 -12.41 -0.35
CA SER A 106 5.04 -12.81 -0.75
C SER A 106 6.11 -11.79 -0.33
N SER A 107 5.84 -10.96 0.69
CA SER A 107 6.82 -10.01 1.18
C SER A 107 8.09 -10.72 1.66
N PRO A 108 9.27 -10.36 1.15
CA PRO A 108 10.52 -11.01 1.53
C PRO A 108 10.91 -10.76 3.00
N ALA A 109 10.35 -9.71 3.61
CA ALA A 109 10.59 -9.39 5.02
C ALA A 109 9.81 -10.27 6.01
N GLN A 110 8.88 -11.10 5.54
CA GLN A 110 8.03 -11.96 6.39
C GLN A 110 7.44 -11.21 7.59
N VAL A 111 6.95 -10.00 7.32
CA VAL A 111 6.41 -9.10 8.35
C VAL A 111 5.27 -9.77 9.13
N LYS A 112 5.26 -9.55 10.45
CA LYS A 112 4.24 -10.12 11.33
C LYS A 112 3.03 -9.21 11.54
N ARG A 113 3.14 -7.94 11.12
CA ARG A 113 2.06 -6.95 11.22
C ARG A 113 1.96 -6.17 9.92
N GLN A 114 0.74 -6.05 9.36
CA GLN A 114 0.55 -5.37 8.07
C GLN A 114 -0.88 -4.87 7.87
N VAL A 115 -1.01 -3.85 7.01
CA VAL A 115 -2.30 -3.40 6.47
C VAL A 115 -2.29 -3.68 4.97
N ILE A 116 -3.34 -4.32 4.48
CA ILE A 116 -3.46 -4.75 3.09
C ILE A 116 -4.78 -4.25 2.52
N GLY A 117 -4.69 -3.48 1.45
CA GLY A 117 -5.84 -3.12 0.65
C GLY A 117 -6.17 -4.16 -0.41
N VAL A 118 -7.43 -4.52 -0.53
CA VAL A 118 -7.92 -5.42 -1.58
C VAL A 118 -8.95 -4.72 -2.45
N PHE A 119 -8.90 -5.00 -3.74
CA PHE A 119 -9.73 -4.34 -4.74
C PHE A 119 -11.19 -4.83 -4.81
N ASP A 120 -11.53 -5.88 -4.05
CA ASP A 120 -12.86 -6.50 -4.03
C ASP A 120 -13.05 -7.16 -2.66
N LYS A 121 -14.17 -6.86 -2.03
CA LYS A 121 -14.52 -7.32 -0.68
C LYS A 121 -14.47 -8.84 -0.52
N LYS A 122 -14.77 -9.60 -1.57
CA LYS A 122 -14.74 -11.07 -1.53
C LYS A 122 -13.38 -11.66 -1.19
N TRP A 123 -12.28 -10.89 -1.39
CA TRP A 123 -10.92 -11.33 -1.09
C TRP A 123 -10.49 -11.10 0.34
N MET A 124 -11.26 -10.35 1.14
CA MET A 124 -10.84 -9.95 2.48
C MET A 124 -10.62 -11.16 3.40
N LYS A 125 -11.63 -12.04 3.52
CA LYS A 125 -11.53 -13.27 4.36
C LYS A 125 -10.47 -14.24 3.85
N PRO A 126 -10.45 -14.64 2.55
CA PRO A 126 -9.39 -15.51 2.02
C PRO A 126 -7.99 -14.97 2.28
N PHE A 127 -7.81 -13.64 2.23
CA PHE A 127 -6.53 -13.02 2.58
C PHE A 127 -6.19 -13.18 4.06
N ALA A 128 -7.14 -12.94 4.95
CA ALA A 128 -6.92 -13.09 6.39
C ALA A 128 -6.52 -14.53 6.75
N GLU A 129 -7.18 -15.52 6.15
CA GLU A 129 -6.85 -16.93 6.33
C GLU A 129 -5.46 -17.27 5.80
N ALA A 130 -5.12 -16.84 4.57
CA ALA A 130 -3.79 -17.06 4.01
C ALA A 130 -2.68 -16.40 4.84
N LEU A 131 -2.94 -15.22 5.39
CA LEU A 131 -1.99 -14.54 6.29
C LEU A 131 -1.82 -15.27 7.62
N LYS A 132 -2.91 -15.82 8.17
CA LYS A 132 -2.88 -16.66 9.37
C LYS A 132 -2.02 -17.89 9.14
N ASP A 133 -2.20 -18.58 8.01
CA ASP A 133 -1.39 -19.75 7.64
C ASP A 133 0.08 -19.40 7.45
N ASN A 134 0.39 -18.19 6.97
CA ASN A 134 1.74 -17.66 6.87
C ASN A 134 2.32 -17.16 8.22
N GLY A 135 1.61 -17.35 9.33
CA GLY A 135 2.07 -16.98 10.66
C GLY A 135 2.14 -15.47 10.90
N VAL A 136 1.30 -14.69 10.23
CA VAL A 136 1.10 -13.27 10.52
C VAL A 136 0.33 -13.15 11.84
N VAL A 137 0.79 -12.25 12.71
CA VAL A 137 0.24 -12.07 14.07
C VAL A 137 -0.91 -11.08 14.06
N HIS A 138 -0.78 -9.99 13.29
CA HIS A 138 -1.80 -8.96 13.23
C HIS A 138 -1.86 -8.34 11.83
N ALA A 139 -3.02 -8.35 11.21
CA ALA A 139 -3.25 -7.70 9.93
C ALA A 139 -4.64 -7.08 9.85
N PHE A 140 -4.73 -5.95 9.14
CA PHE A 140 -5.98 -5.40 8.65
C PHE A 140 -6.06 -5.62 7.14
N ILE A 141 -7.12 -6.25 6.68
CA ILE A 141 -7.46 -6.35 5.28
C ILE A 141 -8.63 -5.41 5.04
N VAL A 142 -8.44 -4.43 4.17
CA VAL A 142 -9.36 -3.31 4.03
C VAL A 142 -9.92 -3.18 2.61
N HIS A 143 -11.19 -2.78 2.53
CA HIS A 143 -11.86 -2.40 1.30
C HIS A 143 -12.95 -1.38 1.61
N SER A 144 -12.85 -0.21 0.98
CA SER A 144 -13.81 0.87 1.20
C SER A 144 -15.04 0.76 0.29
N GLU A 145 -16.17 1.28 0.77
CA GLU A 145 -17.44 1.29 0.03
C GLU A 145 -17.40 2.16 -1.23
N ASP A 146 -16.49 3.14 -1.30
CA ASP A 146 -16.25 3.92 -2.51
C ASP A 146 -15.32 3.23 -3.53
N GLY A 147 -14.94 1.97 -3.25
CA GLY A 147 -14.13 1.12 -4.13
C GLY A 147 -12.63 1.28 -3.98
N MET A 148 -12.15 2.06 -2.99
CA MET A 148 -10.73 2.16 -2.69
C MET A 148 -10.23 0.91 -1.98
N ASP A 149 -9.02 0.49 -2.33
CA ASP A 149 -8.25 -0.55 -1.65
C ASP A 149 -7.40 0.06 -0.50
N GLU A 150 -7.99 1.02 0.23
CA GLU A 150 -7.40 1.77 1.35
C GLU A 150 -8.48 2.12 2.38
N ILE A 151 -8.08 2.65 3.53
CA ILE A 151 -9.00 3.25 4.48
C ILE A 151 -9.40 4.62 3.92
N SER A 152 -10.66 4.75 3.52
CA SER A 152 -11.15 5.97 2.87
C SER A 152 -11.52 7.05 3.88
N PRO A 153 -11.13 8.31 3.66
CA PRO A 153 -11.67 9.44 4.40
C PRO A 153 -13.07 9.86 3.94
N PHE A 154 -13.60 9.29 2.85
CA PHE A 154 -14.88 9.70 2.23
C PHE A 154 -16.03 8.74 2.47
N ALA A 155 -15.71 7.47 2.74
CA ALA A 155 -16.71 6.40 2.85
C ALA A 155 -16.31 5.40 3.95
N LYS A 156 -17.28 4.62 4.40
CA LYS A 156 -17.03 3.52 5.32
C LYS A 156 -16.07 2.52 4.70
N THR A 157 -15.15 2.01 5.51
CA THR A 157 -14.20 0.99 5.12
C THR A 157 -14.49 -0.30 5.86
N ASN A 158 -14.74 -1.36 5.11
CA ASN A 158 -14.84 -2.70 5.67
C ASN A 158 -13.45 -3.18 6.07
N VAL A 159 -13.32 -3.76 7.26
CA VAL A 159 -12.08 -4.31 7.79
C VAL A 159 -12.29 -5.75 8.18
N VAL A 160 -11.39 -6.62 7.73
CA VAL A 160 -11.20 -7.95 8.31
C VAL A 160 -9.89 -7.90 9.09
N GLU A 161 -9.98 -8.02 10.39
CA GLU A 161 -8.83 -8.07 11.28
C GLU A 161 -8.43 -9.52 11.54
N LEU A 162 -7.18 -9.85 11.27
CA LEU A 162 -6.51 -11.01 11.85
C LEU A 162 -5.69 -10.53 13.05
N LYS A 163 -5.95 -11.09 14.23
CA LYS A 163 -5.17 -10.81 15.43
C LYS A 163 -5.06 -12.07 16.26
N ASP A 164 -3.83 -12.49 16.57
CA ASP A 164 -3.52 -13.65 17.39
C ASP A 164 -4.32 -14.91 16.95
N SER A 165 -4.32 -15.17 15.64
CA SER A 165 -5.05 -16.26 14.96
C SER A 165 -6.58 -16.15 14.99
N VAL A 166 -7.14 -15.08 15.52
CA VAL A 166 -8.60 -14.79 15.51
C VAL A 166 -8.90 -13.82 14.37
N ILE A 167 -9.96 -14.11 13.61
CA ILE A 167 -10.45 -13.26 12.53
C ILE A 167 -11.74 -12.60 12.97
N LYS A 168 -11.79 -11.26 12.88
CA LYS A 168 -12.98 -10.45 13.18
C LYS A 168 -13.27 -9.49 12.04
N GLU A 169 -14.51 -9.05 11.94
CA GLU A 169 -14.95 -8.05 10.97
C GLU A 169 -15.52 -6.83 11.68
N PHE A 170 -15.17 -5.64 11.18
CA PHE A 170 -15.77 -4.39 11.64
C PHE A 170 -15.71 -3.33 10.52
N ILE A 171 -16.29 -2.17 10.79
CA ILE A 171 -16.33 -1.04 9.85
C ILE A 171 -15.64 0.14 10.49
N ILE A 172 -14.75 0.80 9.75
CA ILE A 172 -14.22 2.12 10.06
C ILE A 172 -15.12 3.15 9.38
N ASP A 173 -15.72 4.03 10.17
CA ASP A 173 -16.51 5.17 9.67
C ASP A 173 -15.69 6.45 9.90
N PRO A 174 -15.27 7.17 8.83
CA PRO A 174 -14.46 8.37 8.97
C PRO A 174 -15.17 9.47 9.79
N LYS A 175 -16.51 9.53 9.75
CA LYS A 175 -17.29 10.50 10.53
C LYS A 175 -17.12 10.32 12.03
N ILE A 176 -17.05 9.06 12.50
CA ILE A 176 -16.83 8.77 13.93
C ILE A 176 -15.43 9.19 14.37
N LEU A 177 -14.48 9.23 13.44
CA LEU A 177 -13.10 9.67 13.67
C LEU A 177 -12.93 11.21 13.58
N GLY A 178 -14.02 11.96 13.37
CA GLY A 178 -13.97 13.41 13.19
C GLY A 178 -13.28 13.84 11.89
N ILE A 179 -13.21 12.93 10.91
CA ILE A 179 -12.71 13.24 9.58
C ILE A 179 -13.89 13.72 8.75
N ASP A 180 -14.03 15.04 8.67
CA ASP A 180 -14.98 15.69 7.77
C ASP A 180 -14.44 15.58 6.35
N SER A 181 -15.34 15.30 5.42
CA SER A 181 -15.01 14.97 4.04
C SER A 181 -14.14 16.05 3.39
N ALA A 182 -12.87 15.75 3.21
CA ALA A 182 -12.01 16.46 2.28
C ALA A 182 -12.59 16.37 0.86
N ASN A 183 -12.32 17.35 0.01
CA ASN A 183 -12.77 17.28 -1.39
C ASN A 183 -11.96 16.19 -2.11
N LYS A 184 -12.67 15.19 -2.62
CA LYS A 184 -12.08 14.03 -3.32
C LYS A 184 -11.19 14.43 -4.51
N GLU A 185 -11.47 15.56 -5.13
CA GLU A 185 -10.67 16.09 -6.24
C GLU A 185 -9.27 16.54 -5.77
N ASN A 186 -9.17 17.06 -4.54
CA ASN A 186 -7.92 17.59 -4.00
C ASN A 186 -6.93 16.47 -3.57
N LEU A 187 -7.45 15.27 -3.38
CA LEU A 187 -6.65 14.09 -3.03
C LEU A 187 -6.20 13.28 -4.27
N LYS A 188 -6.42 13.79 -5.48
CA LYS A 188 -5.93 13.16 -6.70
C LYS A 188 -4.41 13.28 -6.81
N GLY A 189 -3.72 12.18 -6.68
CA GLY A 189 -2.33 12.07 -7.06
C GLY A 189 -2.13 12.33 -8.56
N LYS A 190 -0.94 12.85 -8.92
CA LYS A 190 -0.53 13.09 -10.30
C LYS A 190 0.65 12.20 -10.66
N ASN A 191 1.80 12.78 -10.95
CA ASN A 191 3.06 12.09 -11.19
C ASN A 191 3.87 11.95 -9.88
N ALA A 192 5.01 11.26 -9.96
CA ALA A 192 5.85 10.98 -8.79
C ALA A 192 6.42 12.26 -8.16
N GLU A 193 6.81 13.23 -8.97
CA GLU A 193 7.35 14.51 -8.53
C GLU A 193 6.32 15.28 -7.71
N TYR A 194 5.11 15.47 -8.26
CA TYR A 194 4.03 16.16 -7.56
C TYR A 194 3.68 15.47 -6.22
N ASN A 195 3.55 14.13 -6.23
CA ASN A 195 3.19 13.39 -5.04
C ASN A 195 4.30 13.48 -3.97
N SER A 196 5.57 13.41 -4.39
CA SER A 196 6.71 13.56 -3.48
C SER A 196 6.77 14.95 -2.85
N GLU A 197 6.47 16.01 -3.61
CA GLU A 197 6.38 17.38 -3.07
C GLU A 197 5.29 17.50 -2.02
N LYS A 198 4.10 16.89 -2.25
CA LYS A 198 3.00 16.89 -1.28
C LYS A 198 3.36 16.16 0.01
N ILE A 199 4.05 15.03 -0.09
CA ILE A 199 4.57 14.31 1.08
C ILE A 199 5.57 15.16 1.86
N ILE A 200 6.49 15.84 1.17
CA ILE A 200 7.44 16.76 1.83
C ILE A 200 6.73 17.93 2.50
N GLU A 201 5.68 18.48 1.89
CA GLU A 201 4.87 19.53 2.50
C GLU A 201 4.24 19.07 3.83
N ILE A 202 3.67 17.85 3.86
CA ILE A 202 3.11 17.25 5.08
C ILE A 202 4.20 17.11 6.15
N PHE A 203 5.37 16.59 5.79
CA PHE A 203 6.48 16.40 6.74
C PHE A 203 7.04 17.73 7.27
N LYS A 204 6.87 18.82 6.53
CA LYS A 204 7.19 20.19 6.99
C LYS A 204 6.07 20.83 7.84
N GLY A 205 5.02 20.09 8.18
CA GLY A 205 3.90 20.57 8.97
C GLY A 205 2.92 21.48 8.23
N LYS A 206 3.02 21.57 6.89
CA LYS A 206 2.03 22.30 6.11
C LYS A 206 0.71 21.53 6.14
N LYS A 207 -0.35 22.19 6.56
CA LYS A 207 -1.72 21.65 6.41
C LYS A 207 -2.07 21.66 4.92
N ASN A 208 -2.33 20.51 4.37
CA ASN A 208 -2.90 20.32 3.04
C ASN A 208 -3.95 19.21 3.10
N GLU A 209 -4.70 19.03 2.04
CA GLU A 209 -5.77 18.02 1.95
C GLU A 209 -5.27 16.63 1.52
N PHE A 210 -3.96 16.46 1.46
CA PHE A 210 -3.30 15.22 1.04
C PHE A 210 -3.08 14.27 2.21
#